data_955da23c837d29011af379928d12e0b8
#
_entry.id   955da23c837d29011af379928d12e0b8
#
_cell.length_a   1.000
_cell.length_b   1.000
_cell.length_c   1.000
_cell.angle_alpha   90.00
_cell.angle_beta   90.00
_cell.angle_gamma   90.00
#
_symmetry.space_group_name_H-M   'P 1'
#
loop_
_entity.id
_entity.type
_entity.pdbx_description
1 polymer ?
#
loop_
_entity_poly.entity_id
_entity_poly.type
_entity_poly.pdbx_seq_one_letter_code
_entity_poly.pdbx_strand_id
1 'polypeptide(L)'
;MTTLGVLLGPTGVGKTALSFALAERLGSPILSADSRQLYAEIPIGTAAPTKEEQERVKHYFIGTHQLTDYYSAAQYEIDVLKLSDELFRSHDSLLLTGGSMMYIDAVCKGIDDIPTVDDVTRRTLLERYDAEGLEPLVNELRLLDPEYYRIVDLKNPKRVIHALEICYMTGKTYTSFRTRTTKERPFRIIKIGLRREREELYERINRRVDQMVADGLVEEARRVYPYRHLNSLNTVGYKELFAHFDGNCTLEFAIEKIKQNSRIYSRKQMTWFRRDEDIHWFHPDEKEAIMDLIDSMAREKV
;
A
#
# COMPACT_ATOMS: atom_id res chain seq x y z
N MET A 1 -5.56 -27.97 0.65
CA MET A 1 -5.82 -26.63 0.08
C MET A 1 -4.61 -25.75 0.38
N THR A 2 -4.09 -25.00 -0.59
CA THR A 2 -2.96 -24.09 -0.39
C THR A 2 -3.38 -22.88 0.46
N THR A 3 -2.43 -22.27 1.16
CA THR A 3 -2.73 -21.19 2.12
C THR A 3 -1.85 -19.95 1.89
N LEU A 4 -2.45 -18.79 1.87
CA LEU A 4 -1.77 -17.50 1.89
C LEU A 4 -1.82 -16.91 3.30
N GLY A 5 -0.69 -16.89 3.99
CA GLY A 5 -0.51 -16.13 5.22
C GLY A 5 -0.31 -14.65 4.91
N VAL A 6 -1.06 -13.78 5.56
CA VAL A 6 -0.98 -12.33 5.34
C VAL A 6 -0.53 -11.66 6.64
N LEU A 7 0.74 -11.26 6.70
CA LEU A 7 1.29 -10.50 7.83
C LEU A 7 1.12 -9.00 7.57
N LEU A 8 0.23 -8.37 8.30
CA LEU A 8 -0.14 -6.98 8.12
C LEU A 8 -0.01 -6.15 9.40
N GLY A 9 -0.06 -4.84 9.26
CA GLY A 9 0.01 -3.90 10.38
C GLY A 9 0.63 -2.57 9.98
N PRO A 10 0.66 -1.60 10.91
CA PRO A 10 1.14 -0.25 10.62
C PRO A 10 2.64 -0.22 10.38
N THR A 11 3.09 0.88 9.75
CA THR A 11 4.53 1.16 9.64
C THR A 11 5.17 1.23 11.03
N GLY A 12 6.39 0.74 11.18
CA GLY A 12 7.13 0.72 12.45
C GLY A 12 6.76 -0.39 13.43
N VAL A 13 5.72 -1.20 13.18
CA VAL A 13 5.22 -2.21 14.14
C VAL A 13 6.19 -3.40 14.32
N GLY A 14 7.03 -3.72 13.33
CA GLY A 14 8.00 -4.82 13.40
C GLY A 14 7.74 -5.98 12.43
N LYS A 15 6.96 -5.76 11.37
CA LYS A 15 6.65 -6.79 10.35
C LYS A 15 7.88 -7.44 9.74
N THR A 16 8.87 -6.64 9.34
CA THR A 16 10.06 -7.13 8.61
C THR A 16 10.80 -8.23 9.38
N ALA A 17 11.14 -7.99 10.65
CA ALA A 17 11.84 -8.99 11.44
C ALA A 17 11.05 -10.29 11.62
N LEU A 18 9.70 -10.18 11.80
CA LEU A 18 8.85 -11.34 11.95
C LEU A 18 8.63 -12.07 10.62
N SER A 19 8.53 -11.35 9.50
CA SER A 19 8.31 -11.96 8.20
C SER A 19 9.42 -12.93 7.77
N PHE A 20 10.67 -12.66 8.15
CA PHE A 20 11.77 -13.60 7.89
C PHE A 20 11.57 -14.91 8.66
N ALA A 21 11.27 -14.84 9.95
CA ALA A 21 11.05 -16.04 10.76
C ALA A 21 9.84 -16.85 10.26
N LEU A 22 8.76 -16.18 9.85
CA LEU A 22 7.59 -16.84 9.30
C LEU A 22 7.88 -17.46 7.92
N ALA A 23 8.58 -16.75 7.05
CA ALA A 23 8.96 -17.23 5.72
C ALA A 23 9.85 -18.48 5.81
N GLU A 24 10.87 -18.45 6.67
CA GLU A 24 11.73 -19.59 6.94
C GLU A 24 10.95 -20.79 7.50
N ARG A 25 10.02 -20.55 8.44
CA ARG A 25 9.19 -21.62 9.02
C ARG A 25 8.25 -22.25 7.99
N LEU A 26 7.69 -21.46 7.08
CA LEU A 26 6.80 -21.93 6.02
C LEU A 26 7.56 -22.50 4.81
N GLY A 27 8.87 -22.29 4.71
CA GLY A 27 9.62 -22.55 3.48
C GLY A 27 9.12 -21.70 2.30
N SER A 28 8.66 -20.49 2.57
CA SER A 28 7.98 -19.61 1.61
C SER A 28 8.85 -18.43 1.20
N PRO A 29 8.79 -17.98 -0.05
CA PRO A 29 9.21 -16.62 -0.37
C PRO A 29 8.29 -15.60 0.27
N ILE A 30 8.72 -14.33 0.30
CA ILE A 30 7.94 -13.19 0.77
C ILE A 30 7.39 -12.42 -0.43
N LEU A 31 6.07 -12.20 -0.46
CA LEU A 31 5.42 -11.29 -1.39
C LEU A 31 5.17 -9.96 -0.69
N SER A 32 5.83 -8.88 -1.14
CA SER A 32 5.67 -7.56 -0.53
C SER A 32 4.34 -6.90 -0.94
N ALA A 33 3.52 -6.55 0.05
CA ALA A 33 2.33 -5.74 -0.12
C ALA A 33 2.58 -4.29 0.32
N ASP A 34 3.67 -3.70 -0.18
CA ASP A 34 4.00 -2.29 0.00
C ASP A 34 4.05 -1.58 -1.36
N SER A 35 3.14 -0.62 -1.56
CA SER A 35 2.98 0.09 -2.83
C SER A 35 4.12 1.06 -3.16
N ARG A 36 5.10 1.23 -2.28
CA ARG A 36 6.25 2.10 -2.50
C ARG A 36 7.57 1.33 -2.61
N GLN A 37 7.68 0.19 -1.96
CA GLN A 37 8.85 -0.70 -2.10
C GLN A 37 9.00 -1.31 -3.50
N LEU A 38 7.97 -1.20 -4.33
CA LEU A 38 8.02 -1.57 -5.76
C LEU A 38 9.08 -0.79 -6.55
N TYR A 39 9.33 0.48 -6.17
CA TYR A 39 10.17 1.38 -6.94
C TYR A 39 11.63 1.27 -6.55
N ALA A 40 12.49 0.97 -7.54
CA ALA A 40 13.91 0.69 -7.33
C ALA A 40 14.72 1.91 -6.84
N GLU A 41 14.28 3.13 -7.16
CA GLU A 41 15.03 4.35 -6.90
C GLU A 41 14.86 4.91 -5.48
N ILE A 42 13.92 4.34 -4.69
CA ILE A 42 13.54 4.88 -3.37
C ILE A 42 13.59 3.83 -2.24
N PRO A 43 14.65 3.02 -2.13
CA PRO A 43 14.71 1.96 -1.13
C PRO A 43 14.81 2.47 0.31
N ILE A 44 15.52 3.59 0.58
CA ILE A 44 15.72 4.10 1.94
C ILE A 44 14.41 4.65 2.51
N GLY A 45 13.77 5.58 1.81
CA GLY A 45 12.53 6.21 2.28
C GLY A 45 11.33 5.26 2.36
N THR A 46 11.40 4.10 1.72
CA THR A 46 10.39 3.05 1.81
C THR A 46 10.79 1.95 2.80
N ALA A 47 12.01 2.00 3.34
CA ALA A 47 12.64 0.94 4.12
C ALA A 47 12.47 -0.43 3.45
N ALA A 48 12.81 -0.49 2.18
CA ALA A 48 12.86 -1.74 1.45
C ALA A 48 13.90 -2.70 2.06
N PRO A 49 13.67 -4.01 2.00
CA PRO A 49 14.66 -4.99 2.43
C PRO A 49 16.01 -4.80 1.72
N THR A 50 17.10 -4.92 2.45
CA THR A 50 18.46 -4.84 1.90
C THR A 50 18.74 -6.01 0.95
N LYS A 51 19.85 -5.94 0.21
CA LYS A 51 20.26 -7.04 -0.67
C LYS A 51 20.55 -8.32 0.13
N GLU A 52 21.22 -8.20 1.27
CA GLU A 52 21.52 -9.30 2.18
C GLU A 52 20.24 -9.93 2.74
N GLU A 53 19.26 -9.12 3.09
CA GLU A 53 17.93 -9.58 3.52
C GLU A 53 17.20 -10.32 2.41
N GLN A 54 17.27 -9.83 1.15
CA GLN A 54 16.67 -10.48 -0.01
C GLN A 54 17.40 -11.77 -0.43
N GLU A 55 18.68 -11.88 -0.16
CA GLU A 55 19.47 -13.11 -0.36
C GLU A 55 19.11 -14.19 0.68
N ARG A 56 18.79 -13.77 1.91
CA ARG A 56 18.35 -14.67 2.99
C ARG A 56 17.00 -15.31 2.69
N VAL A 57 16.04 -14.52 2.23
CA VAL A 57 14.71 -14.99 1.83
C VAL A 57 14.32 -14.29 0.53
N LYS A 58 13.90 -15.05 -0.45
CA LYS A 58 13.46 -14.49 -1.73
C LYS A 58 12.27 -13.56 -1.53
N HIS A 59 12.40 -12.32 -2.02
CA HIS A 59 11.33 -11.34 -2.05
C HIS A 59 10.82 -11.10 -3.47
N TYR A 60 9.51 -10.88 -3.58
CA TYR A 60 8.86 -10.43 -4.80
C TYR A 60 8.24 -9.05 -4.57
N PHE A 61 8.11 -8.27 -5.62
CA PHE A 61 7.57 -6.91 -5.61
C PHE A 61 8.42 -5.91 -4.80
N ILE A 62 9.74 -6.08 -4.81
CA ILE A 62 10.72 -5.15 -4.25
C ILE A 62 11.61 -4.64 -5.38
N GLY A 63 11.64 -3.32 -5.63
CA GLY A 63 12.49 -2.69 -6.63
C GLY A 63 12.27 -3.20 -8.06
N THR A 64 11.06 -3.63 -8.40
CA THR A 64 10.71 -4.24 -9.69
C THR A 64 10.21 -3.24 -10.73
N HIS A 65 9.97 -1.99 -10.31
CA HIS A 65 9.42 -0.92 -11.15
C HIS A 65 10.27 0.33 -11.05
N GLN A 66 10.18 1.20 -12.07
CA GLN A 66 10.74 2.54 -12.07
C GLN A 66 9.69 3.55 -11.58
N LEU A 67 10.13 4.71 -11.10
CA LEU A 67 9.22 5.77 -10.62
C LEU A 67 8.20 6.23 -11.66
N THR A 68 8.54 6.12 -12.94
CA THR A 68 7.71 6.49 -14.08
C THR A 68 6.63 5.46 -14.41
N ASP A 69 6.76 4.23 -13.90
CA ASP A 69 5.81 3.18 -14.21
C ASP A 69 4.48 3.42 -13.52
N TYR A 70 3.40 3.26 -14.26
CA TYR A 70 2.07 3.25 -13.69
C TYR A 70 1.77 1.86 -13.13
N TYR A 71 1.53 1.78 -11.83
CA TYR A 71 1.18 0.52 -11.19
C TYR A 71 0.04 0.71 -10.18
N SER A 72 -1.07 0.03 -10.41
CA SER A 72 -2.28 0.14 -9.61
C SER A 72 -2.48 -1.05 -8.68
N ALA A 73 -3.39 -0.91 -7.71
CA ALA A 73 -3.77 -2.03 -6.85
C ALA A 73 -4.48 -3.16 -7.62
N ALA A 74 -5.16 -2.83 -8.73
CA ALA A 74 -5.76 -3.84 -9.61
C ALA A 74 -4.68 -4.63 -10.37
N GLN A 75 -3.64 -3.95 -10.88
CA GLN A 75 -2.52 -4.65 -11.50
C GLN A 75 -1.76 -5.51 -10.49
N TYR A 76 -1.58 -5.01 -9.26
CA TYR A 76 -0.99 -5.77 -8.17
C TYR A 76 -1.79 -7.05 -7.85
N GLU A 77 -3.13 -6.97 -7.80
CA GLU A 77 -3.99 -8.15 -7.64
C GLU A 77 -3.71 -9.21 -8.70
N ILE A 78 -3.71 -8.81 -9.98
CA ILE A 78 -3.48 -9.71 -11.12
C ILE A 78 -2.10 -10.37 -11.00
N ASP A 79 -1.07 -9.59 -10.77
CA ASP A 79 0.31 -10.07 -10.74
C ASP A 79 0.57 -11.00 -9.54
N VAL A 80 0.03 -10.65 -8.36
CA VAL A 80 0.15 -11.52 -7.16
C VAL A 80 -0.60 -12.82 -7.35
N LEU A 81 -1.82 -12.80 -7.89
CA LEU A 81 -2.58 -14.03 -8.12
C LEU A 81 -1.89 -14.95 -9.13
N LYS A 82 -1.39 -14.39 -10.22
CA LYS A 82 -0.62 -15.14 -11.22
C LYS A 82 0.64 -15.77 -10.61
N LEU A 83 1.42 -14.96 -9.88
CA LEU A 83 2.63 -15.45 -9.21
C LEU A 83 2.30 -16.50 -8.14
N SER A 84 1.22 -16.31 -7.38
CA SER A 84 0.80 -17.28 -6.37
C SER A 84 0.41 -18.62 -6.99
N ASP A 85 -0.26 -18.64 -8.14
CA ASP A 85 -0.57 -19.87 -8.87
C ASP A 85 0.70 -20.64 -9.28
N GLU A 86 1.72 -19.93 -9.73
CA GLU A 86 3.02 -20.50 -10.06
C GLU A 86 3.73 -21.07 -8.82
N LEU A 87 3.79 -20.29 -7.74
CA LEU A 87 4.49 -20.67 -6.50
C LEU A 87 3.79 -21.78 -5.73
N PHE A 88 2.47 -21.86 -5.75
CA PHE A 88 1.71 -22.92 -5.10
C PHE A 88 1.90 -24.31 -5.74
N ARG A 89 2.55 -24.40 -6.90
CA ARG A 89 2.98 -25.70 -7.48
C ARG A 89 4.13 -26.35 -6.69
N SER A 90 4.90 -25.55 -5.96
CA SER A 90 6.06 -26.00 -5.18
C SER A 90 6.00 -25.64 -3.69
N HIS A 91 5.01 -24.86 -3.28
CA HIS A 91 4.84 -24.42 -1.89
C HIS A 91 3.40 -24.67 -1.43
N ASP A 92 3.22 -25.29 -0.27
CA ASP A 92 1.88 -25.46 0.33
C ASP A 92 1.34 -24.15 0.91
N SER A 93 2.24 -23.26 1.33
CA SER A 93 1.91 -21.98 1.94
C SER A 93 2.79 -20.86 1.38
N LEU A 94 2.22 -19.66 1.23
CA LEU A 94 2.93 -18.45 0.85
C LEU A 94 2.74 -17.37 1.91
N LEU A 95 3.70 -16.44 2.00
CA LEU A 95 3.65 -15.30 2.91
C LEU A 95 3.56 -13.99 2.14
N LEU A 96 2.44 -13.28 2.32
CA LEU A 96 2.27 -11.88 1.91
C LEU A 96 2.54 -10.99 3.11
N THR A 97 3.38 -9.96 2.99
CA THR A 97 3.61 -9.01 4.08
C THR A 97 3.59 -7.58 3.61
N GLY A 98 2.97 -6.69 4.40
CA GLY A 98 2.98 -5.28 4.06
C GLY A 98 2.09 -4.39 4.91
N GLY A 99 2.01 -3.13 4.51
CA GLY A 99 1.20 -2.10 5.15
C GLY A 99 0.31 -1.34 4.18
N SER A 100 0.35 -1.63 2.89
CA SER A 100 -0.48 -0.96 1.89
C SER A 100 -1.89 -1.55 1.89
N MET A 101 -2.80 -0.84 2.53
CA MET A 101 -4.18 -1.26 2.77
C MET A 101 -4.89 -1.75 1.50
N MET A 102 -4.79 -0.95 0.43
CA MET A 102 -5.43 -1.28 -0.85
C MET A 102 -4.82 -2.50 -1.52
N TYR A 103 -3.50 -2.75 -1.37
CA TYR A 103 -2.84 -3.92 -1.93
C TYR A 103 -3.26 -5.19 -1.21
N ILE A 104 -3.33 -5.13 0.12
CA ILE A 104 -3.79 -6.25 0.94
C ILE A 104 -5.25 -6.58 0.63
N ASP A 105 -6.14 -5.56 0.59
CA ASP A 105 -7.54 -5.77 0.24
C ASP A 105 -7.70 -6.30 -1.20
N ALA A 106 -6.90 -5.82 -2.15
CA ALA A 106 -6.89 -6.29 -3.53
C ALA A 106 -6.63 -7.80 -3.61
N VAL A 107 -5.61 -8.28 -2.91
CA VAL A 107 -5.27 -9.71 -2.90
C VAL A 107 -6.29 -10.51 -2.11
N CYS A 108 -6.73 -10.01 -0.94
CA CYS A 108 -7.60 -10.79 -0.05
C CYS A 108 -9.08 -10.80 -0.49
N LYS A 109 -9.59 -9.67 -0.95
CA LYS A 109 -11.01 -9.45 -1.24
C LYS A 109 -11.30 -9.25 -2.72
N GLY A 110 -10.30 -8.81 -3.47
CA GLY A 110 -10.46 -8.35 -4.85
C GLY A 110 -10.78 -6.86 -4.94
N ILE A 111 -10.51 -6.33 -6.11
CA ILE A 111 -10.90 -4.96 -6.47
C ILE A 111 -12.00 -5.03 -7.52
N ASP A 112 -12.93 -4.09 -7.46
CA ASP A 112 -13.94 -3.91 -8.50
C ASP A 112 -13.26 -3.72 -9.87
N ASP A 113 -13.83 -4.30 -10.91
CA ASP A 113 -13.31 -4.24 -12.28
C ASP A 113 -13.63 -2.86 -12.91
N ILE A 114 -12.95 -1.83 -12.40
CA ILE A 114 -13.08 -0.46 -12.88
C ILE A 114 -12.13 -0.29 -14.07
N PRO A 115 -12.61 0.19 -15.23
CA PRO A 115 -11.77 0.40 -16.41
C PRO A 115 -10.59 1.33 -16.12
N THR A 116 -9.43 1.02 -16.72
CA THR A 116 -8.27 1.91 -16.68
C THR A 116 -8.57 3.18 -17.46
N VAL A 117 -8.34 4.33 -16.83
CA VAL A 117 -8.58 5.63 -17.45
C VAL A 117 -7.53 5.91 -18.51
N ASP A 118 -7.96 6.28 -19.72
CA ASP A 118 -7.06 6.71 -20.77
C ASP A 118 -6.47 8.10 -20.49
N ASP A 119 -5.30 8.36 -21.08
CA ASP A 119 -4.54 9.59 -20.83
C ASP A 119 -5.23 10.85 -21.37
N VAL A 120 -6.06 10.73 -22.40
CA VAL A 120 -6.78 11.87 -23.00
C VAL A 120 -7.86 12.33 -22.06
N THR A 121 -8.72 11.41 -21.61
CA THR A 121 -9.80 11.70 -20.64
C THR A 121 -9.23 12.28 -19.35
N ARG A 122 -8.17 11.67 -18.83
CA ARG A 122 -7.49 12.16 -17.62
C ARG A 122 -6.98 13.58 -17.77
N ARG A 123 -6.26 13.87 -18.87
CA ARG A 123 -5.71 15.19 -19.14
C ARG A 123 -6.81 16.23 -19.25
N THR A 124 -7.84 15.96 -20.03
CA THR A 124 -8.97 16.86 -20.22
C THR A 124 -9.63 17.26 -18.89
N LEU A 125 -9.85 16.30 -17.99
CA LEU A 125 -10.48 16.59 -16.69
C LEU A 125 -9.53 17.32 -15.72
N LEU A 126 -8.23 17.06 -15.78
CA LEU A 126 -7.25 17.80 -15.00
C LEU A 126 -7.13 19.25 -15.49
N GLU A 127 -7.07 19.48 -16.80
CA GLU A 127 -7.06 20.83 -17.39
C GLU A 127 -8.32 21.61 -17.02
N ARG A 128 -9.48 20.95 -17.03
CA ARG A 128 -10.73 21.57 -16.58
C ARG A 128 -10.69 21.90 -15.08
N TYR A 129 -10.17 21.00 -14.26
CA TYR A 129 -10.01 21.25 -12.83
C TYR A 129 -9.11 22.45 -12.54
N ASP A 130 -8.02 22.58 -13.28
CA ASP A 130 -7.06 23.69 -13.14
C ASP A 130 -7.68 25.02 -13.60
N ALA A 131 -8.51 25.00 -14.64
CA ALA A 131 -9.14 26.21 -15.20
C ALA A 131 -10.41 26.64 -14.45
N GLU A 132 -11.27 25.70 -14.08
CA GLU A 132 -12.62 25.95 -13.57
C GLU A 132 -12.75 25.72 -12.05
N GLY A 133 -11.79 25.03 -11.45
CA GLY A 133 -11.85 24.58 -10.04
C GLY A 133 -12.70 23.33 -9.85
N LEU A 134 -12.96 22.97 -8.59
CA LEU A 134 -13.62 21.72 -8.23
C LEU A 134 -15.16 21.79 -8.35
N GLU A 135 -15.75 22.96 -8.11
CA GLU A 135 -17.22 23.09 -7.98
C GLU A 135 -18.00 22.71 -9.25
N PRO A 136 -17.61 23.13 -10.48
CA PRO A 136 -18.27 22.69 -11.69
C PRO A 136 -18.23 21.18 -11.87
N LEU A 137 -17.10 20.55 -11.56
CA LEU A 137 -16.93 19.09 -11.65
C LEU A 137 -17.81 18.33 -10.64
N VAL A 138 -17.96 18.87 -9.43
CA VAL A 138 -18.89 18.33 -8.42
C VAL A 138 -20.35 18.42 -8.89
N ASN A 139 -20.73 19.54 -9.50
CA ASN A 139 -22.09 19.71 -10.04
C ASN A 139 -22.36 18.74 -11.19
N GLU A 140 -21.37 18.50 -12.02
CA GLU A 140 -21.48 17.53 -13.11
C GLU A 140 -21.57 16.08 -12.61
N LEU A 141 -20.77 15.72 -11.60
CA LEU A 141 -20.87 14.40 -10.95
C LEU A 141 -22.26 14.16 -10.36
N ARG A 142 -22.91 15.20 -9.83
CA ARG A 142 -24.30 15.10 -9.34
C ARG A 142 -25.29 14.70 -10.42
N LEU A 143 -25.04 15.10 -11.68
CA LEU A 143 -25.90 14.76 -12.82
C LEU A 143 -25.57 13.39 -13.39
N LEU A 144 -24.29 13.06 -13.52
CA LEU A 144 -23.82 11.82 -14.16
C LEU A 144 -23.88 10.60 -13.23
N ASP A 145 -23.61 10.78 -11.93
CA ASP A 145 -23.67 9.71 -10.93
C ASP A 145 -24.23 10.23 -9.59
N PRO A 146 -25.56 10.41 -9.47
CA PRO A 146 -26.18 10.92 -8.24
C PRO A 146 -25.94 10.03 -7.02
N GLU A 147 -25.76 8.73 -7.21
CA GLU A 147 -25.50 7.79 -6.11
C GLU A 147 -24.10 7.99 -5.53
N TYR A 148 -23.10 8.09 -6.40
CA TYR A 148 -21.74 8.34 -5.95
C TYR A 148 -21.58 9.73 -5.34
N TYR A 149 -22.24 10.73 -5.92
CA TYR A 149 -22.28 12.10 -5.39
C TYR A 149 -22.69 12.15 -3.92
N ARG A 150 -23.67 11.33 -3.49
CA ARG A 150 -24.18 11.31 -2.11
C ARG A 150 -23.21 10.75 -1.10
N ILE A 151 -22.22 9.96 -1.54
CA ILE A 151 -21.31 9.20 -0.65
C ILE A 151 -19.85 9.61 -0.76
N VAL A 152 -19.45 10.28 -1.83
CA VAL A 152 -18.09 10.72 -2.04
C VAL A 152 -17.77 11.95 -1.18
N ASP A 153 -16.50 12.04 -0.75
CA ASP A 153 -16.00 13.30 -0.19
C ASP A 153 -15.86 14.33 -1.33
N LEU A 154 -16.83 15.23 -1.41
CA LEU A 154 -16.91 16.27 -2.45
C LEU A 154 -15.77 17.30 -2.39
N LYS A 155 -15.00 17.33 -1.27
CA LYS A 155 -13.80 18.16 -1.12
C LYS A 155 -12.54 17.46 -1.61
N ASN A 156 -12.65 16.22 -2.08
CA ASN A 156 -11.53 15.44 -2.59
C ASN A 156 -11.51 15.44 -4.13
N PRO A 157 -10.71 16.33 -4.76
CA PRO A 157 -10.68 16.45 -6.22
C PRO A 157 -10.36 15.12 -6.91
N LYS A 158 -9.41 14.35 -6.37
CA LYS A 158 -9.00 13.07 -6.97
C LYS A 158 -10.15 12.07 -7.10
N ARG A 159 -11.04 12.02 -6.10
CA ARG A 159 -12.20 11.12 -6.12
C ARG A 159 -13.29 11.59 -7.06
N VAL A 160 -13.55 12.89 -7.09
CA VAL A 160 -14.52 13.51 -7.99
C VAL A 160 -14.08 13.33 -9.44
N ILE A 161 -12.85 13.71 -9.75
CA ILE A 161 -12.28 13.61 -11.09
C ILE A 161 -12.27 12.15 -11.55
N HIS A 162 -11.81 11.21 -10.73
CA HIS A 162 -11.77 9.79 -11.11
C HIS A 162 -13.16 9.23 -11.43
N ALA A 163 -14.18 9.59 -10.70
CA ALA A 163 -15.55 9.17 -11.02
C ALA A 163 -16.02 9.73 -12.36
N LEU A 164 -15.73 11.00 -12.65
CA LEU A 164 -16.05 11.61 -13.93
C LEU A 164 -15.25 10.99 -15.08
N GLU A 165 -13.96 10.69 -14.88
CA GLU A 165 -13.12 9.97 -15.86
C GLU A 165 -13.84 8.69 -16.33
N ILE A 166 -14.31 7.88 -15.39
CA ILE A 166 -15.03 6.64 -15.69
C ILE A 166 -16.37 6.91 -16.40
N CYS A 167 -17.13 7.90 -15.92
CA CYS A 167 -18.40 8.25 -16.57
C CYS A 167 -18.20 8.68 -18.04
N TYR A 168 -17.19 9.51 -18.31
CA TYR A 168 -16.90 9.98 -19.67
C TYR A 168 -16.42 8.88 -20.60
N MET A 169 -15.49 8.04 -20.11
CA MET A 169 -14.95 6.95 -20.90
C MET A 169 -15.98 5.89 -21.27
N THR A 170 -16.86 5.57 -20.33
CA THR A 170 -17.71 4.38 -20.45
C THR A 170 -19.18 4.70 -20.80
N GLY A 171 -19.60 5.94 -20.60
CA GLY A 171 -21.00 6.33 -20.66
C GLY A 171 -21.88 5.73 -19.54
N LYS A 172 -21.25 5.11 -18.51
CA LYS A 172 -21.92 4.49 -17.37
C LYS A 172 -21.55 5.22 -16.08
N THR A 173 -22.36 5.09 -15.05
CA THR A 173 -22.04 5.64 -13.73
C THR A 173 -20.84 4.93 -13.12
N TYR A 174 -19.98 5.65 -12.38
CA TYR A 174 -18.92 5.04 -11.60
C TYR A 174 -19.46 4.05 -10.56
N THR A 175 -20.64 4.35 -9.99
CA THR A 175 -21.36 3.47 -9.06
C THR A 175 -21.62 2.09 -9.67
N SER A 176 -21.92 1.99 -10.97
CA SER A 176 -22.21 0.71 -11.62
C SER A 176 -21.01 -0.26 -11.64
N PHE A 177 -19.79 0.26 -11.55
CA PHE A 177 -18.57 -0.54 -11.46
C PHE A 177 -18.19 -0.88 -10.02
N ARG A 178 -18.78 -0.21 -9.02
CA ARG A 178 -18.49 -0.41 -7.60
C ARG A 178 -19.40 -1.49 -7.00
N THR A 179 -19.14 -2.72 -7.39
CA THR A 179 -19.96 -3.87 -6.96
C THR A 179 -19.73 -4.20 -5.49
N ARG A 180 -18.56 -3.89 -4.94
CA ARG A 180 -18.11 -4.22 -3.58
C ARG A 180 -18.20 -5.73 -3.28
N THR A 181 -18.13 -6.53 -4.31
CA THR A 181 -18.21 -7.98 -4.19
C THR A 181 -16.85 -8.53 -3.78
N THR A 182 -16.81 -9.38 -2.76
CA THR A 182 -15.59 -10.13 -2.44
C THR A 182 -15.42 -11.24 -3.48
N LYS A 183 -14.30 -11.21 -4.19
CA LYS A 183 -13.93 -12.27 -5.16
C LYS A 183 -13.44 -13.49 -4.40
N GLU A 184 -13.90 -14.67 -4.75
CA GLU A 184 -13.38 -15.94 -4.22
C GLU A 184 -11.92 -16.13 -4.62
N ARG A 185 -11.13 -16.73 -3.72
CA ARG A 185 -9.73 -17.03 -3.95
C ARG A 185 -9.52 -18.55 -4.03
N PRO A 186 -8.63 -19.02 -4.90
CA PRO A 186 -8.35 -20.46 -5.05
C PRO A 186 -7.50 -21.02 -3.91
N PHE A 187 -7.26 -20.25 -2.86
CA PHE A 187 -6.47 -20.60 -1.68
C PHE A 187 -7.12 -20.03 -0.41
N ARG A 188 -6.81 -20.66 0.71
CA ARG A 188 -7.21 -20.14 2.03
C ARG A 188 -6.39 -18.91 2.38
N ILE A 189 -7.00 -17.94 3.08
CA ILE A 189 -6.33 -16.74 3.56
C ILE A 189 -6.37 -16.74 5.09
N ILE A 190 -5.21 -16.53 5.73
CA ILE A 190 -5.11 -16.32 7.17
C ILE A 190 -4.38 -15.00 7.42
N LYS A 191 -5.05 -14.09 8.13
CA LYS A 191 -4.57 -12.74 8.36
C LYS A 191 -4.01 -12.59 9.77
N ILE A 192 -2.73 -12.24 9.86
CA ILE A 192 -1.99 -11.98 11.10
C ILE A 192 -1.74 -10.49 11.19
N GLY A 193 -2.44 -9.82 12.09
CA GLY A 193 -2.30 -8.40 12.34
C GLY A 193 -1.32 -8.12 13.48
N LEU A 194 -0.38 -7.21 13.27
CA LEU A 194 0.51 -6.76 14.34
C LEU A 194 0.05 -5.41 14.88
N ARG A 195 0.07 -5.30 16.21
CA ARG A 195 -0.24 -4.07 16.95
C ARG A 195 0.77 -3.85 18.07
N ARG A 196 0.97 -2.60 18.44
CA ARG A 196 1.73 -2.17 19.63
C ARG A 196 0.97 -1.07 20.34
N GLU A 197 1.29 -0.83 21.58
CA GLU A 197 0.82 0.36 22.30
C GLU A 197 1.30 1.62 21.56
N ARG A 198 0.51 2.68 21.66
CA ARG A 198 0.66 3.89 20.83
C ARG A 198 2.01 4.56 21.04
N GLU A 199 2.43 4.69 22.27
CA GLU A 199 3.67 5.35 22.66
C GLU A 199 4.88 4.58 22.10
N GLU A 200 4.89 3.27 22.26
CA GLU A 200 5.93 2.39 21.74
C GLU A 200 6.01 2.46 20.21
N LEU A 201 4.87 2.39 19.53
CA LEU A 201 4.81 2.48 18.07
C LEU A 201 5.38 3.82 17.57
N TYR A 202 5.04 4.92 18.26
CA TYR A 202 5.50 6.26 17.86
C TYR A 202 6.99 6.45 18.08
N GLU A 203 7.55 5.92 19.15
CA GLU A 203 8.99 5.92 19.38
C GLU A 203 9.75 5.16 18.30
N ARG A 204 9.24 3.98 17.94
CA ARG A 204 9.83 3.17 16.85
C ARG A 204 9.74 3.88 15.51
N ILE A 205 8.63 4.53 15.20
CA ILE A 205 8.47 5.33 13.98
C ILE A 205 9.49 6.48 13.95
N ASN A 206 9.63 7.20 15.05
CA ASN A 206 10.58 8.31 15.13
C ASN A 206 12.02 7.83 14.93
N ARG A 207 12.45 6.80 15.67
CA ARG A 207 13.81 6.20 15.51
C ARG A 207 14.07 5.71 14.10
N ARG A 208 13.05 5.10 13.45
CA ARG A 208 13.18 4.67 12.06
C ARG A 208 13.40 5.83 11.10
N VAL A 209 12.73 6.96 11.30
CA VAL A 209 12.96 8.15 10.47
C VAL A 209 14.36 8.71 10.70
N ASP A 210 14.85 8.76 11.94
CA ASP A 210 16.20 9.19 12.23
C ASP A 210 17.24 8.28 11.56
N GLN A 211 17.00 6.96 11.59
CA GLN A 211 17.85 5.99 10.89
C GLN A 211 17.83 6.19 9.37
N MET A 212 16.66 6.37 8.75
CA MET A 212 16.55 6.66 7.32
C MET A 212 17.35 7.91 6.92
N VAL A 213 17.32 8.95 7.75
CA VAL A 213 18.11 10.17 7.51
C VAL A 213 19.61 9.86 7.59
N ALA A 214 20.04 9.08 8.60
CA ALA A 214 21.42 8.65 8.73
C ALA A 214 21.88 7.75 7.56
N ASP A 215 20.98 6.95 7.01
CA ASP A 215 21.24 6.06 5.87
C ASP A 215 21.24 6.79 4.51
N GLY A 216 20.95 8.11 4.48
CA GLY A 216 21.03 8.93 3.27
C GLY A 216 19.68 9.23 2.60
N LEU A 217 18.58 9.28 3.37
CA LEU A 217 17.25 9.62 2.84
C LEU A 217 17.22 10.99 2.15
N VAL A 218 17.98 11.98 2.65
CA VAL A 218 18.00 13.32 2.07
C VAL A 218 18.64 13.30 0.68
N GLU A 219 19.73 12.57 0.51
CA GLU A 219 20.43 12.38 -0.76
C GLU A 219 19.59 11.57 -1.73
N GLU A 220 18.90 10.53 -1.24
CA GLU A 220 17.96 9.76 -2.06
C GLU A 220 16.83 10.66 -2.57
N ALA A 221 16.20 11.44 -1.71
CA ALA A 221 15.16 12.38 -2.08
C ALA A 221 15.66 13.44 -3.09
N ARG A 222 16.91 13.91 -2.94
CA ARG A 222 17.50 14.87 -3.87
C ARG A 222 17.71 14.27 -5.26
N ARG A 223 18.12 13.01 -5.36
CA ARG A 223 18.26 12.33 -6.66
C ARG A 223 16.95 12.21 -7.41
N VAL A 224 15.84 11.97 -6.70
CA VAL A 224 14.51 11.79 -7.33
C VAL A 224 13.70 13.08 -7.40
N TYR A 225 14.21 14.20 -6.88
CA TYR A 225 13.54 15.50 -6.88
C TYR A 225 13.09 16.00 -8.27
N PRO A 226 13.84 15.78 -9.37
CA PRO A 226 13.35 16.12 -10.72
C PRO A 226 12.01 15.46 -11.07
N TYR A 227 11.71 14.32 -10.48
CA TYR A 227 10.49 13.52 -10.69
C TYR A 227 9.39 13.79 -9.64
N ARG A 228 9.51 14.84 -8.81
CA ARG A 228 8.63 15.14 -7.67
C ARG A 228 7.14 15.24 -8.00
N HIS A 229 6.81 15.46 -9.27
CA HIS A 229 5.43 15.53 -9.76
C HIS A 229 4.77 14.15 -9.91
N LEU A 230 5.56 13.07 -9.94
CA LEU A 230 5.04 11.71 -10.12
C LEU A 230 4.26 11.24 -8.89
N ASN A 231 3.20 10.47 -9.13
CA ASN A 231 2.37 9.91 -8.06
C ASN A 231 3.15 8.89 -7.19
N SER A 232 4.14 8.21 -7.74
CA SER A 232 5.05 7.31 -7.02
C SER A 232 5.76 8.02 -5.86
N LEU A 233 6.09 9.29 -6.00
CA LEU A 233 6.74 10.13 -4.99
C LEU A 233 5.76 10.92 -4.10
N ASN A 234 4.45 10.79 -4.33
CA ASN A 234 3.44 11.38 -3.46
C ASN A 234 3.28 10.56 -2.16
N THR A 235 4.33 10.49 -1.37
CA THR A 235 4.39 9.69 -0.15
C THR A 235 5.13 10.44 0.97
N VAL A 236 4.97 9.98 2.21
CA VAL A 236 5.68 10.52 3.38
C VAL A 236 7.17 10.29 3.23
N GLY A 237 7.95 11.27 3.61
CA GLY A 237 9.40 11.31 3.45
C GLY A 237 9.80 12.25 2.32
N TYR A 238 9.33 11.97 1.11
CA TYR A 238 9.72 12.74 -0.08
C TYR A 238 9.03 14.09 -0.15
N LYS A 239 7.73 14.17 0.10
CA LYS A 239 6.98 15.44 0.05
C LYS A 239 7.52 16.49 1.00
N GLU A 240 7.89 16.07 2.19
CA GLU A 240 8.43 16.96 3.21
C GLU A 240 9.84 17.45 2.82
N LEU A 241 10.69 16.56 2.28
CA LEU A 241 12.01 16.93 1.79
C LEU A 241 11.94 17.78 0.52
N PHE A 242 10.98 17.52 -0.36
CA PHE A 242 10.76 18.39 -1.53
C PHE A 242 10.35 19.81 -1.11
N ALA A 243 9.49 19.96 -0.10
CA ALA A 243 9.15 21.27 0.45
C ALA A 243 10.39 22.00 1.02
N HIS A 244 11.33 21.26 1.63
CA HIS A 244 12.61 21.80 2.03
C HIS A 244 13.47 22.23 0.83
N PHE A 245 13.55 21.40 -0.21
CA PHE A 245 14.31 21.73 -1.42
C PHE A 245 13.73 22.92 -2.20
N ASP A 246 12.42 23.14 -2.11
CA ASP A 246 11.73 24.31 -2.64
C ASP A 246 11.94 25.58 -1.76
N GLY A 247 12.66 25.48 -0.62
CA GLY A 247 12.92 26.59 0.29
C GLY A 247 11.75 26.94 1.22
N ASN A 248 10.71 26.09 1.29
CA ASN A 248 9.52 26.35 2.09
C ASN A 248 9.69 26.06 3.59
N CYS A 249 10.73 25.32 3.98
CA CYS A 249 11.02 25.00 5.37
C CYS A 249 12.48 24.56 5.56
N THR A 250 12.94 24.54 6.83
CA THR A 250 14.27 23.99 7.17
C THR A 250 14.28 22.47 7.08
N LEU A 251 15.48 21.86 7.02
CA LEU A 251 15.63 20.41 7.00
C LEU A 251 15.10 19.76 8.29
N GLU A 252 15.41 20.35 9.43
CA GLU A 252 14.96 19.88 10.74
C GLU A 252 13.44 19.86 10.82
N PHE A 253 12.79 20.93 10.31
CA PHE A 253 11.33 20.97 10.25
C PHE A 253 10.76 19.88 9.32
N ALA A 254 11.37 19.65 8.17
CA ALA A 254 10.96 18.60 7.25
C ALA A 254 11.06 17.22 7.91
N ILE A 255 12.16 16.90 8.62
CA ILE A 255 12.35 15.65 9.35
C ILE A 255 11.27 15.46 10.42
N GLU A 256 11.00 16.49 11.24
CA GLU A 256 9.94 16.40 12.24
C GLU A 256 8.55 16.20 11.61
N LYS A 257 8.30 16.81 10.44
CA LYS A 257 7.08 16.57 9.66
C LYS A 257 6.99 15.13 9.12
N ILE A 258 8.09 14.53 8.69
CA ILE A 258 8.14 13.12 8.28
C ILE A 258 7.74 12.23 9.46
N LYS A 259 8.30 12.44 10.67
CA LYS A 259 7.92 11.71 11.88
C LYS A 259 6.43 11.88 12.18
N GLN A 260 5.93 13.12 12.18
CA GLN A 260 4.53 13.41 12.41
C GLN A 260 3.60 12.72 11.40
N ASN A 261 3.89 12.83 10.10
CA ASN A 261 3.08 12.27 9.03
C ASN A 261 3.14 10.74 9.00
N SER A 262 4.27 10.13 9.36
CA SER A 262 4.41 8.69 9.54
C SER A 262 3.52 8.17 10.68
N ARG A 263 3.44 8.89 11.82
CA ARG A 263 2.51 8.57 12.91
C ARG A 263 1.04 8.73 12.50
N ILE A 264 0.72 9.74 11.70
CA ILE A 264 -0.63 9.91 11.13
C ILE A 264 -0.96 8.75 10.19
N TYR A 265 -0.02 8.35 9.35
CA TYR A 265 -0.20 7.25 8.41
C TYR A 265 -0.40 5.92 9.15
N SER A 266 0.38 5.64 10.18
CA SER A 266 0.20 4.43 11.01
C SER A 266 -1.19 4.33 11.62
N ARG A 267 -1.78 5.46 12.08
CA ARG A 267 -3.17 5.50 12.57
C ARG A 267 -4.19 5.19 11.47
N LYS A 268 -3.98 5.71 10.26
CA LYS A 268 -4.85 5.42 9.12
C LYS A 268 -4.82 3.93 8.77
N GLN A 269 -3.64 3.32 8.79
CA GLN A 269 -3.49 1.88 8.58
C GLN A 269 -4.26 1.08 9.63
N MET A 270 -4.09 1.41 10.93
CA MET A 270 -4.79 0.72 12.01
C MET A 270 -6.32 0.90 11.92
N THR A 271 -6.79 2.11 11.59
CA THR A 271 -8.22 2.36 11.39
C THR A 271 -8.78 1.53 10.24
N TRP A 272 -8.00 1.33 9.19
CA TRP A 272 -8.41 0.53 8.04
C TRP A 272 -8.47 -0.95 8.41
N PHE A 273 -7.39 -1.50 8.95
CA PHE A 273 -7.29 -2.93 9.26
C PHE A 273 -8.29 -3.38 10.34
N ARG A 274 -8.62 -2.53 11.33
CA ARG A 274 -9.63 -2.85 12.36
C ARG A 274 -11.06 -3.08 11.84
N ARG A 275 -11.32 -2.78 10.58
CA ARG A 275 -12.62 -3.06 9.93
C ARG A 275 -12.77 -4.52 9.49
N ASP A 276 -11.67 -5.23 9.49
CA ASP A 276 -11.61 -6.63 9.08
C ASP A 276 -11.55 -7.50 10.33
N GLU A 277 -12.68 -8.20 10.59
CA GLU A 277 -12.85 -9.03 11.79
C GLU A 277 -12.10 -10.36 11.70
N ASP A 278 -11.67 -10.77 10.49
CA ASP A 278 -10.93 -12.01 10.27
C ASP A 278 -9.43 -11.88 10.63
N ILE A 279 -8.98 -10.72 11.11
CA ILE A 279 -7.58 -10.50 11.45
C ILE A 279 -7.32 -10.98 12.89
N HIS A 280 -6.41 -11.94 13.02
CA HIS A 280 -5.86 -12.38 14.32
C HIS A 280 -4.80 -11.38 14.78
N TRP A 281 -5.07 -10.64 15.85
CA TRP A 281 -4.22 -9.56 16.32
C TRP A 281 -3.24 -10.00 17.39
N PHE A 282 -1.94 -9.73 17.19
CA PHE A 282 -0.85 -10.06 18.11
C PHE A 282 0.05 -8.85 18.39
N HIS A 283 0.69 -8.86 19.55
CA HIS A 283 1.90 -8.10 19.75
C HIS A 283 3.08 -8.82 19.05
N PRO A 284 4.05 -8.11 18.42
CA PRO A 284 5.17 -8.78 17.73
C PRO A 284 6.04 -9.68 18.62
N ASP A 285 5.95 -9.52 19.94
CA ASP A 285 6.69 -10.35 20.90
C ASP A 285 5.96 -11.66 21.25
N GLU A 286 4.69 -11.81 20.88
CA GLU A 286 3.89 -13.05 21.01
C GLU A 286 4.27 -14.07 19.91
N LYS A 287 5.58 -14.30 19.74
CA LYS A 287 6.10 -15.10 18.62
C LYS A 287 5.60 -16.54 18.64
N GLU A 288 5.50 -17.15 19.83
CA GLU A 288 5.01 -18.53 19.97
C GLU A 288 3.57 -18.65 19.49
N ALA A 289 2.67 -17.78 19.94
CA ALA A 289 1.27 -17.80 19.52
C ALA A 289 1.11 -17.55 18.01
N ILE A 290 1.95 -16.68 17.44
CA ILE A 290 1.97 -16.44 15.99
C ILE A 290 2.47 -17.69 15.24
N MET A 291 3.50 -18.36 15.75
CA MET A 291 4.03 -19.58 15.15
C MET A 291 3.04 -20.74 15.25
N ASP A 292 2.32 -20.88 16.39
CA ASP A 292 1.28 -21.89 16.53
C ASP A 292 0.14 -21.70 15.53
N LEU A 293 -0.27 -20.45 15.29
CA LEU A 293 -1.23 -20.14 14.23
C LEU A 293 -0.70 -20.51 12.85
N ILE A 294 0.54 -20.18 12.54
CA ILE A 294 1.19 -20.55 11.28
C ILE A 294 1.31 -22.06 11.12
N ASP A 295 1.68 -22.79 12.16
CA ASP A 295 1.74 -24.25 12.14
C ASP A 295 0.37 -24.91 11.95
N SER A 296 -0.70 -24.30 12.48
CA SER A 296 -2.07 -24.75 12.21
C SER A 296 -2.44 -24.63 10.74
N MET A 297 -1.92 -23.59 10.06
CA MET A 297 -2.12 -23.42 8.61
C MET A 297 -1.56 -24.61 7.80
N ALA A 298 -0.41 -25.13 8.23
CA ALA A 298 0.27 -26.23 7.55
C ALA A 298 -0.40 -27.60 7.85
N ARG A 299 -1.09 -27.75 8.99
CA ARG A 299 -1.66 -29.03 9.47
C ARG A 299 -3.06 -29.32 8.94
N GLU A 300 -3.87 -28.32 8.64
CA GLU A 300 -5.23 -28.52 8.11
C GLU A 300 -5.22 -28.96 6.63
N LYS A 301 -4.44 -30.00 6.33
CA LYS A 301 -4.52 -30.76 5.09
C LYS A 301 -5.63 -31.82 5.26
N VAL A 302 -6.88 -31.44 5.05
CA VAL A 302 -7.97 -32.39 4.86
C VAL A 302 -8.64 -32.15 3.53
#